data_7cbc19b4977729f0dd7182b13060c9a8
#
_entry.id   7cbc19b4977729f0dd7182b13060c9a8
#
_cell.length_a   1.000
_cell.length_b   1.000
_cell.length_c   1.000
_cell.angle_alpha   90.00
_cell.angle_beta   90.00
_cell.angle_gamma   90.00
#
_symmetry.space_group_name_H-M   'P 1'
#
loop_
_entity.id
_entity.type
_entity.pdbx_description
1 polymer ?
#
loop_
_entity_poly.entity_id
_entity_poly.type
_entity_poly.pdbx_seq_one_letter_code
_entity_poly.pdbx_strand_id
1 'polypeptide(L)'
;MDERAIAAQVPRLRRYAAALAGNLSDADDLVQDCVEKALANRHTLRDVTRLGGWLLSILHNLHVSGLRWRRRRGPEVPVEDLANDLALSAAPADRAEVRDFVRAFNQLSEEHRAVLLLTGLEGLSYREAAEVLGVPVGTVMSRLARAREKLRVLLDGGTEQAVRRIK
;
A
#
# COMPACT_ATOMS: atom_id res chain seq x y z
N MET A 1 -19.98 -12.13 -13.22
CA MET A 1 -19.41 -10.84 -12.77
C MET A 1 -19.12 -9.98 -13.99
N ASP A 2 -19.61 -8.74 -13.99
CA ASP A 2 -19.47 -7.81 -15.11
C ASP A 2 -18.05 -7.19 -15.09
N GLU A 3 -17.40 -7.12 -16.26
CA GLU A 3 -16.08 -6.49 -16.45
C GLU A 3 -16.11 -5.00 -16.03
N ARG A 4 -17.25 -4.34 -16.20
CA ARG A 4 -17.45 -2.95 -15.74
C ARG A 4 -17.32 -2.80 -14.23
N ALA A 5 -17.71 -3.80 -13.45
CA ALA A 5 -17.55 -3.78 -11.99
C ALA A 5 -16.07 -3.83 -11.58
N ILE A 6 -15.25 -4.61 -12.29
CA ILE A 6 -13.79 -4.64 -12.09
C ILE A 6 -13.19 -3.30 -12.51
N ALA A 7 -13.55 -2.77 -13.69
CA ALA A 7 -13.04 -1.49 -14.19
C ALA A 7 -13.34 -0.33 -13.21
N ALA A 8 -14.50 -0.33 -12.57
CA ALA A 8 -14.86 0.67 -11.55
C ALA A 8 -13.95 0.64 -10.31
N GLN A 9 -13.28 -0.49 -10.03
CA GLN A 9 -12.34 -0.62 -8.91
C GLN A 9 -10.90 -0.18 -9.27
N VAL A 10 -10.58 0.00 -10.53
CA VAL A 10 -9.20 0.34 -10.99
C VAL A 10 -8.62 1.58 -10.29
N PRO A 11 -9.35 2.71 -10.14
CA PRO A 11 -8.81 3.88 -9.44
C PRO A 11 -8.44 3.58 -7.98
N ARG A 12 -9.24 2.76 -7.31
CA ARG A 12 -8.99 2.29 -5.94
C ARG A 12 -7.74 1.42 -5.88
N LEU A 13 -7.64 0.45 -6.77
CA LEU A 13 -6.49 -0.47 -6.86
C LEU A 13 -5.19 0.30 -7.15
N ARG A 14 -5.21 1.28 -8.06
CA ARG A 14 -4.04 2.12 -8.36
C ARG A 14 -3.55 2.90 -7.14
N ARG A 15 -4.47 3.51 -6.38
CA ARG A 15 -4.13 4.24 -5.16
C ARG A 15 -3.48 3.33 -4.13
N TYR A 16 -4.05 2.15 -3.88
CA TYR A 16 -3.48 1.16 -2.97
C TYR A 16 -2.12 0.63 -3.47
N ALA A 17 -2.03 0.27 -4.75
CA ALA A 17 -0.80 -0.23 -5.37
C ALA A 17 0.34 0.80 -5.32
N ALA A 18 0.07 2.09 -5.61
CA ALA A 18 1.05 3.16 -5.55
C ALA A 18 1.61 3.34 -4.13
N ALA A 19 0.73 3.37 -3.13
CA ALA A 19 1.14 3.48 -1.74
C ALA A 19 1.90 2.23 -1.23
N LEU A 20 1.55 1.04 -1.72
CA LEU A 20 2.20 -0.21 -1.35
C LEU A 20 3.57 -0.38 -2.03
N ALA A 21 3.65 -0.15 -3.33
CA ALA A 21 4.87 -0.31 -4.13
C ALA A 21 5.87 0.84 -3.95
N GLY A 22 5.38 2.05 -3.61
CA GLY A 22 6.21 3.23 -3.43
C GLY A 22 6.59 3.96 -4.72
N ASN A 23 6.10 3.52 -5.88
CA ASN A 23 6.26 4.19 -7.17
C ASN A 23 5.09 3.90 -8.12
N LEU A 24 4.87 4.78 -9.09
CA LEU A 24 3.72 4.70 -10.01
C LEU A 24 3.89 3.65 -11.10
N SER A 25 5.10 3.44 -11.59
CA SER A 25 5.36 2.46 -12.67
C SER A 25 5.05 1.04 -12.21
N ASP A 26 5.59 0.64 -11.07
CA ASP A 26 5.30 -0.68 -10.48
C ASP A 26 3.82 -0.82 -10.10
N ALA A 27 3.19 0.28 -9.67
CA ALA A 27 1.78 0.29 -9.34
C ALA A 27 0.89 0.00 -10.55
N ASP A 28 1.17 0.62 -11.69
CA ASP A 28 0.40 0.42 -12.93
C ASP A 28 0.55 -1.01 -13.44
N ASP A 29 1.76 -1.56 -13.46
CA ASP A 29 2.02 -2.96 -13.82
C ASP A 29 1.29 -3.92 -12.88
N LEU A 30 1.34 -3.65 -11.57
CA LEU A 30 0.68 -4.47 -10.57
C LEU A 30 -0.85 -4.46 -10.71
N VAL A 31 -1.44 -3.30 -11.05
CA VAL A 31 -2.88 -3.19 -11.29
C VAL A 31 -3.28 -3.90 -12.57
N GLN A 32 -2.48 -3.81 -13.63
CA GLN A 32 -2.73 -4.55 -14.86
C GLN A 32 -2.75 -6.06 -14.60
N ASP A 33 -1.70 -6.60 -13.97
CA ASP A 33 -1.61 -8.02 -13.61
C ASP A 33 -2.79 -8.46 -12.72
N CYS A 34 -3.20 -7.59 -11.78
CA CYS A 34 -4.34 -7.84 -10.91
C CYS A 34 -5.63 -7.96 -11.72
N VAL A 35 -5.90 -7.05 -12.64
CA VAL A 35 -7.11 -7.06 -13.49
C VAL A 35 -7.12 -8.29 -14.39
N GLU A 36 -5.99 -8.62 -15.05
CA GLU A 36 -5.86 -9.81 -15.89
C GLU A 36 -6.16 -11.09 -15.09
N LYS A 37 -5.55 -11.21 -13.90
CA LYS A 37 -5.77 -12.36 -13.02
C LYS A 37 -7.20 -12.42 -12.48
N ALA A 38 -7.82 -11.28 -12.19
CA ALA A 38 -9.20 -11.20 -11.75
C ALA A 38 -10.17 -11.65 -12.86
N LEU A 39 -9.95 -11.23 -14.09
CA LEU A 39 -10.77 -11.64 -15.25
C LEU A 39 -10.64 -13.15 -15.50
N ALA A 40 -9.44 -13.69 -15.45
CA ALA A 40 -9.19 -15.12 -15.62
C ALA A 40 -9.86 -15.98 -14.54
N ASN A 41 -9.93 -15.47 -13.30
CA ASN A 41 -10.47 -16.19 -12.14
C ASN A 41 -11.84 -15.69 -11.68
N ARG A 42 -12.56 -14.93 -12.51
CA ARG A 42 -13.86 -14.31 -12.17
C ARG A 42 -14.93 -15.30 -11.66
N HIS A 43 -14.81 -16.56 -12.01
CA HIS A 43 -15.71 -17.64 -11.58
C HIS A 43 -15.52 -18.01 -10.10
N THR A 44 -14.40 -17.65 -9.49
CA THR A 44 -14.13 -17.96 -8.07
C THR A 44 -14.80 -16.99 -7.11
N LEU A 45 -15.18 -15.80 -7.58
CA LEU A 45 -15.92 -14.83 -6.77
C LEU A 45 -17.41 -15.19 -6.75
N ARG A 46 -17.87 -15.70 -5.61
CA ARG A 46 -19.27 -16.10 -5.41
C ARG A 46 -20.18 -14.94 -5.00
N ASP A 47 -19.64 -13.94 -4.35
CA ASP A 47 -20.37 -12.80 -3.81
C ASP A 47 -19.76 -11.48 -4.33
N VAL A 48 -20.53 -10.79 -5.17
CA VAL A 48 -20.11 -9.52 -5.81
C VAL A 48 -19.92 -8.40 -4.79
N THR A 49 -20.56 -8.46 -3.63
CA THR A 49 -20.37 -7.47 -2.55
C THR A 49 -18.95 -7.51 -1.99
N ARG A 50 -18.25 -8.63 -2.14
CA ARG A 50 -16.87 -8.85 -1.70
C ARG A 50 -15.81 -8.55 -2.78
N LEU A 51 -16.23 -8.03 -3.95
CA LEU A 51 -15.34 -7.77 -5.08
C LEU A 51 -14.12 -6.92 -4.70
N GLY A 52 -14.32 -5.85 -3.93
CA GLY A 52 -13.22 -4.96 -3.53
C GLY A 52 -12.15 -5.67 -2.70
N GLY A 53 -12.55 -6.41 -1.67
CA GLY A 53 -11.62 -7.19 -0.83
C GLY A 53 -10.93 -8.31 -1.61
N TRP A 54 -11.67 -8.99 -2.51
CA TRP A 54 -11.10 -10.03 -3.35
C TRP A 54 -10.05 -9.49 -4.33
N LEU A 55 -10.28 -8.35 -4.96
CA LEU A 55 -9.30 -7.68 -5.82
C LEU A 55 -8.06 -7.23 -5.03
N LEU A 56 -8.24 -6.66 -3.83
CA LEU A 56 -7.13 -6.29 -2.95
C LEU A 56 -6.29 -7.51 -2.55
N SER A 57 -6.90 -8.67 -2.31
CA SER A 57 -6.15 -9.89 -2.01
C SER A 57 -5.34 -10.40 -3.20
N ILE A 58 -5.89 -10.33 -4.43
CA ILE A 58 -5.14 -10.66 -5.65
C ILE A 58 -3.93 -9.72 -5.79
N LEU A 59 -4.15 -8.42 -5.68
CA LEU A 59 -3.12 -7.40 -5.83
C LEU A 59 -2.02 -7.56 -4.78
N HIS A 60 -2.39 -7.74 -3.50
CA HIS A 60 -1.44 -7.96 -2.42
C HIS A 60 -0.58 -9.22 -2.66
N ASN A 61 -1.19 -10.33 -3.06
CA ASN A 61 -0.47 -11.57 -3.34
C ASN A 61 0.50 -11.42 -4.53
N LEU A 62 0.11 -10.70 -5.57
CA LEU A 62 0.99 -10.39 -6.71
C LEU A 62 2.19 -9.54 -6.25
N HIS A 63 1.95 -8.52 -5.45
CA HIS A 63 3.00 -7.66 -4.91
C HIS A 63 4.00 -8.46 -4.07
N VAL A 64 3.54 -9.27 -3.12
CA VAL A 64 4.40 -10.13 -2.28
C VAL A 64 5.21 -11.12 -3.13
N SER A 65 4.59 -11.71 -4.16
CA SER A 65 5.28 -12.61 -5.09
C SER A 65 6.35 -11.89 -5.91
N GLY A 66 6.05 -10.70 -6.39
CA GLY A 66 6.99 -9.82 -7.11
C GLY A 66 8.19 -9.41 -6.24
N LEU A 67 7.96 -9.08 -4.97
CA LEU A 67 9.03 -8.77 -4.02
C LEU A 67 9.96 -9.97 -3.78
N ARG A 68 9.42 -11.17 -3.64
CA ARG A 68 10.22 -12.39 -3.48
C ARG A 68 11.11 -12.63 -4.70
N TRP A 69 10.60 -12.35 -5.89
CA TRP A 69 11.33 -12.47 -7.14
C TRP A 69 12.44 -11.41 -7.26
N ARG A 70 12.14 -10.13 -6.95
CA ARG A 70 13.12 -9.02 -6.93
C ARG A 70 14.25 -9.28 -5.93
N ARG A 71 13.95 -9.73 -4.72
CA ARG A 71 14.97 -10.08 -3.71
C ARG A 71 15.95 -11.16 -4.17
N ARG A 72 15.53 -12.04 -5.08
CA ARG A 72 16.41 -13.07 -5.66
C ARG A 72 17.34 -12.51 -6.76
N ARG A 73 17.00 -11.36 -7.35
CA ARG A 73 17.77 -10.73 -8.44
C ARG A 73 18.75 -9.66 -7.96
N GLY A 74 18.69 -9.21 -6.72
CA GLY A 74 19.54 -8.16 -6.16
C GLY A 74 18.84 -6.80 -6.06
N PRO A 75 19.48 -5.80 -5.41
CA PRO A 75 18.86 -4.53 -5.10
C PRO A 75 18.63 -3.71 -6.38
N GLU A 76 17.38 -3.33 -6.62
CA GLU A 76 17.02 -2.25 -7.53
C GLU A 76 16.97 -0.94 -6.73
N VAL A 77 17.40 0.16 -7.36
CA VAL A 77 17.42 1.49 -6.75
C VAL A 77 15.98 1.95 -6.44
N PRO A 78 15.68 2.40 -5.20
CA PRO A 78 14.39 2.96 -4.89
C PRO A 78 14.15 4.24 -5.69
N VAL A 79 13.02 4.33 -6.39
CA VAL A 79 12.62 5.53 -7.11
C VAL A 79 11.85 6.44 -6.15
N GLU A 80 12.32 7.68 -5.97
CA GLU A 80 11.72 8.68 -5.06
C GLU A 80 10.44 9.34 -5.62
N ASP A 81 9.90 8.83 -6.73
CA ASP A 81 8.89 9.51 -7.54
C ASP A 81 7.56 9.73 -6.81
N LEU A 82 7.07 8.75 -6.03
CA LEU A 82 5.75 8.86 -5.39
C LEU A 82 5.69 9.98 -4.34
N ALA A 83 6.77 10.18 -3.57
CA ALA A 83 6.81 11.23 -2.55
C ALA A 83 6.73 12.62 -3.20
N ASN A 84 7.37 12.79 -4.36
CA ASN A 84 7.33 14.04 -5.11
C ASN A 84 5.97 14.28 -5.76
N ASP A 85 5.36 13.25 -6.35
CA ASP A 85 4.05 13.35 -6.99
C ASP A 85 2.93 13.66 -5.99
N LEU A 86 2.92 13.02 -4.83
CA LEU A 86 2.00 13.32 -3.75
C LEU A 86 2.22 14.73 -3.17
N ALA A 87 3.47 15.16 -3.02
CA ALA A 87 3.78 16.49 -2.55
C ALA A 87 3.40 17.59 -3.55
N LEU A 88 3.45 17.31 -4.86
CA LEU A 88 2.98 18.25 -5.89
C LEU A 88 1.46 18.46 -5.86
N SER A 89 0.69 17.44 -5.47
CA SER A 89 -0.77 17.53 -5.32
C SER A 89 -1.22 18.14 -3.98
N ALA A 90 -0.32 18.29 -3.00
CA ALA A 90 -0.60 18.92 -1.72
C ALA A 90 -0.54 20.46 -1.82
N ALA A 91 -1.22 21.15 -0.89
CA ALA A 91 -1.08 22.59 -0.74
C ALA A 91 0.41 22.94 -0.47
N PRO A 92 0.92 24.10 -0.93
CA PRO A 92 2.33 24.47 -0.76
C PRO A 92 2.85 24.40 0.68
N ALA A 93 2.00 24.72 1.66
CA ALA A 93 2.33 24.66 3.08
C ALA A 93 2.52 23.22 3.59
N ASP A 94 1.80 22.25 3.00
CA ASP A 94 1.77 20.86 3.49
C ASP A 94 2.77 19.95 2.76
N ARG A 95 3.43 20.45 1.74
CA ARG A 95 4.32 19.65 0.88
C ARG A 95 5.49 19.01 1.62
N ALA A 96 6.07 19.71 2.59
CA ALA A 96 7.15 19.19 3.40
C ALA A 96 6.67 18.06 4.32
N GLU A 97 5.51 18.25 4.96
CA GLU A 97 4.90 17.24 5.84
C GLU A 97 4.52 15.99 5.07
N VAL A 98 3.96 16.13 3.86
CA VAL A 98 3.63 14.99 2.99
C VAL A 98 4.89 14.21 2.60
N ARG A 99 5.97 14.90 2.24
CA ARG A 99 7.25 14.24 1.90
C ARG A 99 7.83 13.48 3.10
N ASP A 100 7.81 14.10 4.27
CA ASP A 100 8.34 13.50 5.49
C ASP A 100 7.50 12.28 5.90
N PHE A 101 6.18 12.36 5.77
CA PHE A 101 5.28 11.23 5.98
C PHE A 101 5.58 10.08 5.02
N VAL A 102 5.69 10.34 3.71
CA VAL A 102 5.96 9.30 2.71
C VAL A 102 7.32 8.66 2.94
N ARG A 103 8.34 9.45 3.29
CA ARG A 103 9.67 8.92 3.64
C ARG A 103 9.63 8.02 4.87
N ALA A 104 8.94 8.43 5.92
CA ALA A 104 8.76 7.62 7.14
C ALA A 104 7.97 6.35 6.83
N PHE A 105 6.88 6.46 6.07
CA PHE A 105 6.05 5.33 5.66
C PHE A 105 6.84 4.29 4.83
N ASN A 106 7.67 4.74 3.90
CA ASN A 106 8.51 3.86 3.08
C ASN A 106 9.62 3.15 3.86
N GLN A 107 9.97 3.61 5.06
CA GLN A 107 10.89 2.92 5.96
C GLN A 107 10.22 1.79 6.76
N LEU A 108 8.90 1.69 6.74
CA LEU A 108 8.19 0.58 7.35
C LEU A 108 8.41 -0.72 6.56
N SER A 109 8.35 -1.85 7.25
CA SER A 109 8.32 -3.15 6.58
C SER A 109 7.06 -3.28 5.73
N GLU A 110 7.12 -4.12 4.71
CA GLU A 110 6.01 -4.45 3.82
C GLU A 110 4.73 -4.81 4.58
N GLU A 111 4.86 -5.68 5.59
CA GLU A 111 3.74 -6.12 6.41
C GLU A 111 3.12 -4.98 7.22
N HIS A 112 3.92 -4.02 7.69
CA HIS A 112 3.44 -2.85 8.41
C HIS A 112 2.73 -1.87 7.48
N ARG A 113 3.28 -1.64 6.28
CA ARG A 113 2.62 -0.79 5.27
C ARG A 113 1.28 -1.36 4.85
N ALA A 114 1.24 -2.67 4.56
CA ALA A 114 0.01 -3.33 4.12
C ALA A 114 -1.13 -3.19 5.14
N VAL A 115 -0.89 -3.44 6.42
CA VAL A 115 -1.95 -3.31 7.44
C VAL A 115 -2.42 -1.88 7.62
N LEU A 116 -1.52 -0.89 7.56
CA LEU A 116 -1.87 0.53 7.62
C LEU A 116 -2.70 0.96 6.42
N LEU A 117 -2.35 0.53 5.22
CA LEU A 117 -3.08 0.86 4.00
C LEU A 117 -4.46 0.21 3.97
N LEU A 118 -4.58 -1.06 4.33
CA LEU A 118 -5.87 -1.75 4.31
C LEU A 118 -6.84 -1.18 5.34
N THR A 119 -6.37 -0.84 6.53
CA THR A 119 -7.23 -0.30 7.59
C THR A 119 -7.42 1.21 7.50
N GLY A 120 -6.38 1.97 7.17
CA GLY A 120 -6.39 3.43 7.15
C GLY A 120 -6.83 4.03 5.81
N LEU A 121 -6.28 3.56 4.69
CA LEU A 121 -6.60 4.07 3.36
C LEU A 121 -7.86 3.43 2.77
N GLU A 122 -7.98 2.11 2.89
CA GLU A 122 -9.08 1.34 2.32
C GLU A 122 -10.28 1.21 3.27
N GLY A 123 -10.12 1.56 4.55
CA GLY A 123 -11.18 1.56 5.55
C GLY A 123 -11.70 0.16 5.90
N LEU A 124 -10.91 -0.90 5.67
CA LEU A 124 -11.32 -2.26 5.98
C LEU A 124 -11.32 -2.49 7.50
N SER A 125 -12.28 -3.30 7.94
CA SER A 125 -12.24 -3.87 9.30
C SER A 125 -11.02 -4.78 9.46
N TYR A 126 -10.61 -5.05 10.69
CA TYR A 126 -9.48 -5.96 10.97
C TYR A 126 -9.72 -7.37 10.44
N ARG A 127 -10.98 -7.81 10.42
CA ARG A 127 -11.36 -9.11 9.84
C ARG A 127 -11.18 -9.12 8.33
N GLU A 128 -11.67 -8.11 7.63
CA GLU A 128 -11.49 -7.98 6.18
C GLU A 128 -10.02 -7.84 5.80
N ALA A 129 -9.24 -7.04 6.54
CA ALA A 129 -7.80 -6.94 6.32
C ALA A 129 -7.08 -8.28 6.55
N ALA A 130 -7.49 -9.06 7.56
CA ALA A 130 -6.97 -10.40 7.80
C ALA A 130 -7.26 -11.36 6.64
N GLU A 131 -8.46 -11.30 6.07
CA GLU A 131 -8.83 -12.09 4.88
C GLU A 131 -7.98 -11.69 3.66
N VAL A 132 -7.78 -10.40 3.42
CA VAL A 132 -6.94 -9.90 2.32
C VAL A 132 -5.49 -10.35 2.46
N LEU A 133 -4.94 -10.29 3.68
CA LEU A 133 -3.54 -10.64 3.96
C LEU A 133 -3.31 -12.14 4.15
N GLY A 134 -4.37 -12.93 4.32
CA GLY A 134 -4.26 -14.37 4.61
C GLY A 134 -3.62 -14.66 5.97
N VAL A 135 -3.88 -13.83 6.99
CA VAL A 135 -3.33 -13.97 8.34
C VAL A 135 -4.44 -13.92 9.41
N PRO A 136 -4.19 -14.42 10.63
CA PRO A 136 -5.15 -14.29 11.73
C PRO A 136 -5.45 -12.82 12.08
N VAL A 137 -6.65 -12.50 12.56
CA VAL A 137 -7.03 -11.14 12.98
C VAL A 137 -6.12 -10.61 14.07
N GLY A 138 -5.70 -11.44 15.01
CA GLY A 138 -4.73 -11.06 16.06
C GLY A 138 -3.37 -10.61 15.48
N THR A 139 -2.95 -11.18 14.36
CA THR A 139 -1.74 -10.76 13.64
C THR A 139 -1.93 -9.37 13.01
N VAL A 140 -3.10 -9.08 12.43
CA VAL A 140 -3.43 -7.74 11.93
C VAL A 140 -3.35 -6.72 13.06
N MET A 141 -3.97 -7.01 14.21
CA MET A 141 -3.97 -6.12 15.38
C MET A 141 -2.55 -5.83 15.89
N SER A 142 -1.72 -6.86 16.05
CA SER A 142 -0.34 -6.72 16.55
C SER A 142 0.55 -5.99 15.54
N ARG A 143 0.44 -6.30 14.24
CA ARG A 143 1.17 -5.59 13.18
C ARG A 143 0.76 -4.12 13.12
N LEU A 144 -0.52 -3.82 13.24
CA LEU A 144 -1.05 -2.45 13.20
C LEU A 144 -0.54 -1.62 14.38
N ALA A 145 -0.53 -2.17 15.59
CA ALA A 145 0.00 -1.50 16.78
C ALA A 145 1.50 -1.16 16.61
N ARG A 146 2.31 -2.13 16.15
CA ARG A 146 3.74 -1.94 15.91
C ARG A 146 4.01 -0.97 14.75
N ALA A 147 3.19 -1.03 13.68
CA ALA A 147 3.32 -0.14 12.54
C ALA A 147 3.07 1.31 12.93
N ARG A 148 2.01 1.58 13.71
CA ARG A 148 1.70 2.92 14.21
C ARG A 148 2.80 3.47 15.10
N GLU A 149 3.31 2.67 16.04
CA GLU A 149 4.38 3.09 16.93
C GLU A 149 5.67 3.39 16.15
N LYS A 150 6.05 2.53 15.21
CA LYS A 150 7.23 2.76 14.40
C LYS A 150 7.10 4.01 13.52
N LEU A 151 5.93 4.22 12.91
CA LEU A 151 5.66 5.41 12.11
C LEU A 151 5.75 6.68 12.95
N ARG A 152 5.17 6.67 14.17
CA ARG A 152 5.27 7.78 15.11
C ARG A 152 6.73 8.13 15.45
N VAL A 153 7.53 7.13 15.79
CA VAL A 153 8.97 7.33 16.09
C VAL A 153 9.73 7.91 14.90
N LEU A 154 9.44 7.44 13.68
CA LEU A 154 10.09 7.96 12.48
C LEU A 154 9.71 9.40 12.18
N LEU A 155 8.46 9.78 12.42
CA LEU A 155 7.99 11.16 12.24
C LEU A 155 8.56 12.10 13.33
N ASP A 156 8.56 11.68 14.59
CA ASP A 156 9.13 12.46 15.70
C ASP A 156 10.64 12.66 15.54
N GLY A 157 11.38 11.62 15.13
CA GLY A 157 12.83 11.69 14.86
C GLY A 157 13.19 12.61 13.71
N GLY A 158 12.33 12.71 12.68
CA GLY A 158 12.47 13.66 11.58
C GLY A 158 12.36 15.11 12.05
N THR A 159 11.45 15.39 12.95
CA THR A 159 11.23 16.72 13.55
C THR A 159 12.44 17.16 14.39
N GLU A 160 13.05 16.29 15.19
CA GLU A 160 14.26 16.57 15.95
C GLU A 160 15.48 16.90 15.06
N GLN A 161 15.63 16.20 13.93
CA GLN A 161 16.72 16.46 12.97
C GLN A 161 16.52 17.79 12.22
N ALA A 162 15.29 18.17 11.91
CA ALA A 162 14.97 19.46 11.29
C ALA A 162 15.30 20.61 12.24
N VAL A 163 14.98 20.51 13.53
CA VAL A 163 15.30 21.53 14.55
C VAL A 163 16.81 21.68 14.76
N ARG A 164 17.58 20.59 14.70
CA ARG A 164 19.06 20.65 14.81
C ARG A 164 19.74 21.31 13.62
N ARG A 165 19.13 21.32 12.43
CA ARG A 165 19.66 21.98 11.23
C ARG A 165 19.42 23.49 11.17
N ILE A 166 18.50 24.01 12.01
CA ILE A 166 18.16 25.45 12.08
C ILE A 166 18.97 26.17 13.17
N LYS A 167 19.74 25.46 14.00
CA LYS A 167 20.72 26.03 14.94
C LYS A 167 22.11 25.95 14.34
#